data_b28c06b6ad43b4cc4d45a6a8ad4f01f4
#
_entry.id   b28c06b6ad43b4cc4d45a6a8ad4f01f4
#
_cell.length_a   1.000
_cell.length_b   1.000
_cell.length_c   1.000
_cell.angle_alpha   90.00
_cell.angle_beta   90.00
_cell.angle_gamma   90.00
#
_symmetry.space_group_name_H-M   'P 1'
#
loop_
_entity.id
_entity.type
_entity.pdbx_description
1 polymer ?
#
loop_
_entity_poly.entity_id
_entity_poly.type
_entity_poly.pdbx_seq_one_letter_code
_entity_poly.pdbx_strand_id
1 'polypeptide(L)'
;MPDSKDGDNNIRPLPPSPPVPSDPAAKENLGAILASPTYVTAQEDLAFLARRELRGVRLMLELEKADMQMDQEGIRTTVVVFGGARLKEGDRWYAEAREFGRIVSTAGQASEIGDFVITTGGGPGAMEAANRGAWDVRAKTVGFNIQLPHEQWPNAYITPSLCFRFHYFGIRKMHLLMRARALVAFPGGYGTLDELFETLTLVQTGKMKRVPIVLVGRAYWEKLINWQFLVDEGGIAPEDLSLISWAEGGAEAWNSIVDYYTRHPAAPGSRLR
;
A
#
# COMPACT_ATOMS: atom_id res chain seq x y z
N MET A 1 -2.23 30.80 -14.49
CA MET A 1 -3.06 29.59 -14.60
C MET A 1 -4.12 29.69 -13.53
N PRO A 2 -5.42 29.56 -13.81
CA PRO A 2 -6.47 29.85 -12.86
C PRO A 2 -6.61 28.76 -11.80
N ASP A 3 -6.83 29.22 -10.58
CA ASP A 3 -7.18 28.46 -9.38
C ASP A 3 -8.38 27.52 -9.61
N SER A 4 -8.17 26.21 -9.54
CA SER A 4 -9.25 25.24 -9.39
C SER A 4 -9.53 25.01 -7.88
N LYS A 5 -10.07 26.04 -7.23
CA LYS A 5 -10.82 25.89 -6.00
C LYS A 5 -12.27 25.67 -6.40
N ASP A 6 -12.66 24.43 -6.60
CA ASP A 6 -14.06 24.00 -6.53
C ASP A 6 -14.09 22.52 -6.19
N GLY A 7 -13.81 22.22 -4.93
CA GLY A 7 -14.36 21.04 -4.28
C GLY A 7 -15.86 21.30 -4.17
N ASP A 8 -16.57 20.89 -5.21
CA ASP A 8 -18.02 21.01 -5.30
C ASP A 8 -18.66 20.13 -4.22
N ASN A 9 -18.72 20.69 -3.00
CA ASN A 9 -19.54 20.18 -1.90
C ASN A 9 -21.00 20.48 -2.25
N ASN A 10 -21.43 19.99 -3.42
CA ASN A 10 -22.78 20.13 -3.92
C ASN A 10 -23.68 19.17 -3.12
N ILE A 11 -23.83 19.49 -1.81
CA ILE A 11 -24.93 18.96 -1.02
C ILE A 11 -26.17 19.58 -1.66
N ARG A 12 -26.72 18.89 -2.64
CA ARG A 12 -28.01 19.29 -3.22
C ARG A 12 -28.97 19.44 -2.05
N PRO A 13 -29.69 20.58 -1.93
CA PRO A 13 -30.70 20.69 -0.92
C PRO A 13 -31.68 19.53 -1.08
N LEU A 14 -32.07 18.93 0.04
CA LEU A 14 -33.07 17.85 0.04
C LEU A 14 -34.24 18.27 -0.85
N PRO A 15 -34.71 17.42 -1.77
CA PRO A 15 -35.86 17.77 -2.59
C PRO A 15 -37.04 18.13 -1.70
N PRO A 16 -37.89 19.07 -2.11
CA PRO A 16 -39.08 19.41 -1.35
C PRO A 16 -39.88 18.11 -1.09
N SER A 17 -40.55 18.05 0.05
CA SER A 17 -41.42 16.90 0.40
C SER A 17 -42.36 16.61 -0.77
N PRO A 18 -42.52 15.32 -1.14
CA PRO A 18 -43.38 14.95 -2.24
C PRO A 18 -44.83 15.44 -1.98
N PRO A 19 -45.54 15.86 -3.03
CA PRO A 19 -46.94 16.28 -2.87
C PRO A 19 -47.74 15.08 -2.33
N VAL A 20 -48.48 15.33 -1.25
CA VAL A 20 -49.32 14.27 -0.61
C VAL A 20 -50.60 14.11 -1.43
N PRO A 21 -50.86 12.89 -2.01
CA PRO A 21 -52.08 12.65 -2.74
C PRO A 21 -53.33 12.84 -1.85
N SER A 22 -54.43 13.30 -2.41
CA SER A 22 -55.72 13.39 -1.74
C SER A 22 -56.40 12.00 -1.63
N ASP A 23 -56.08 11.06 -2.50
CA ASP A 23 -56.52 9.68 -2.47
C ASP A 23 -55.78 8.89 -1.38
N PRO A 24 -56.48 8.29 -0.40
CA PRO A 24 -55.88 7.50 0.66
C PRO A 24 -55.06 6.31 0.15
N ALA A 25 -55.50 5.60 -0.86
CA ALA A 25 -54.79 4.45 -1.43
C ALA A 25 -53.50 4.92 -2.15
N ALA A 26 -53.54 6.03 -2.87
CA ALA A 26 -52.36 6.62 -3.49
C ALA A 26 -51.35 7.12 -2.45
N LYS A 27 -51.81 7.63 -1.30
CA LYS A 27 -50.97 8.03 -0.19
C LYS A 27 -50.23 6.85 0.44
N GLU A 28 -50.94 5.74 0.65
CA GLU A 28 -50.34 4.50 1.16
C GLU A 28 -49.30 3.95 0.17
N ASN A 29 -49.63 3.91 -1.13
CA ASN A 29 -48.71 3.48 -2.18
C ASN A 29 -47.49 4.38 -2.29
N LEU A 30 -47.63 5.72 -2.16
CA LEU A 30 -46.47 6.64 -2.13
C LEU A 30 -45.54 6.31 -0.95
N GLY A 31 -46.11 6.01 0.22
CA GLY A 31 -45.32 5.54 1.38
C GLY A 31 -44.55 4.26 1.07
N ALA A 32 -45.17 3.31 0.41
CA ALA A 32 -44.50 2.08 -0.01
C ALA A 32 -43.41 2.28 -1.06
N ILE A 33 -43.63 3.20 -2.02
CA ILE A 33 -42.61 3.60 -3.02
C ILE A 33 -41.38 4.21 -2.32
N LEU A 34 -41.61 5.16 -1.43
CA LEU A 34 -40.51 5.87 -0.73
C LEU A 34 -39.73 4.94 0.19
N ALA A 35 -40.35 3.89 0.70
CA ALA A 35 -39.69 2.85 1.51
C ALA A 35 -39.07 1.70 0.68
N SER A 36 -39.31 1.69 -0.64
CA SER A 36 -38.80 0.63 -1.50
C SER A 36 -37.30 0.67 -1.65
N PRO A 37 -36.60 -0.48 -1.54
CA PRO A 37 -35.16 -0.57 -1.86
C PRO A 37 -34.83 -0.12 -3.29
N THR A 38 -35.79 -0.18 -4.22
CA THR A 38 -35.63 0.27 -5.60
C THR A 38 -35.64 1.79 -5.76
N TYR A 39 -36.06 2.53 -4.74
CA TYR A 39 -36.10 4.00 -4.73
C TYR A 39 -34.85 4.63 -4.10
N VAL A 40 -33.78 3.86 -3.98
CA VAL A 40 -32.47 4.32 -3.55
C VAL A 40 -31.57 4.46 -4.77
N THR A 41 -30.76 5.52 -4.83
CA THR A 41 -29.82 5.69 -5.94
C THR A 41 -28.77 4.57 -5.92
N ALA A 42 -28.36 4.07 -7.08
CA ALA A 42 -27.46 2.93 -7.17
C ALA A 42 -26.14 3.12 -6.40
N GLN A 43 -25.62 4.34 -6.32
CA GLN A 43 -24.40 4.67 -5.59
C GLN A 43 -24.55 4.64 -4.06
N GLU A 44 -25.78 4.78 -3.56
CA GLU A 44 -26.13 4.76 -2.13
C GLU A 44 -26.65 3.38 -1.69
N ASP A 45 -27.02 2.52 -2.64
CA ASP A 45 -27.49 1.16 -2.36
C ASP A 45 -26.31 0.21 -2.12
N LEU A 46 -25.89 0.10 -0.85
CA LEU A 46 -24.80 -0.79 -0.45
C LEU A 46 -25.13 -2.27 -0.70
N ALA A 47 -26.40 -2.68 -0.62
CA ALA A 47 -26.82 -4.05 -0.89
C ALA A 47 -26.67 -4.36 -2.38
N PHE A 48 -27.06 -3.44 -3.26
CA PHE A 48 -26.83 -3.53 -4.68
C PHE A 48 -25.32 -3.57 -5.00
N LEU A 49 -24.53 -2.65 -4.46
CA LEU A 49 -23.07 -2.60 -4.66
C LEU A 49 -22.36 -3.86 -4.15
N ALA A 50 -22.91 -4.55 -3.16
CA ALA A 50 -22.36 -5.80 -2.63
C ALA A 50 -22.59 -7.02 -3.54
N ARG A 51 -23.47 -6.93 -4.56
CA ARG A 51 -23.81 -8.05 -5.44
C ARG A 51 -22.59 -8.57 -6.19
N ARG A 52 -22.60 -9.89 -6.46
CA ARG A 52 -21.49 -10.58 -7.13
C ARG A 52 -21.17 -9.98 -8.50
N GLU A 53 -22.19 -9.60 -9.24
CA GLU A 53 -22.11 -9.03 -10.59
C GLU A 53 -21.36 -7.70 -10.63
N LEU A 54 -21.36 -6.97 -9.50
CA LEU A 54 -20.69 -5.69 -9.37
C LEU A 54 -19.25 -5.78 -8.82
N ARG A 55 -18.64 -6.99 -8.85
CA ARG A 55 -17.25 -7.17 -8.41
C ARG A 55 -16.30 -6.24 -9.14
N GLY A 56 -16.44 -6.09 -10.46
CA GLY A 56 -15.58 -5.20 -11.26
C GLY A 56 -15.64 -3.74 -10.81
N VAL A 57 -16.84 -3.26 -10.48
CA VAL A 57 -17.04 -1.90 -9.94
C VAL A 57 -16.30 -1.74 -8.59
N ARG A 58 -16.43 -2.71 -7.69
CA ARG A 58 -15.73 -2.64 -6.40
C ARG A 58 -14.21 -2.72 -6.52
N LEU A 59 -13.68 -3.51 -7.47
CA LEU A 59 -12.23 -3.53 -7.76
C LEU A 59 -11.74 -2.15 -8.21
N MET A 60 -12.50 -1.49 -9.10
CA MET A 60 -12.19 -0.14 -9.56
C MET A 60 -12.25 0.87 -8.40
N LEU A 61 -13.29 0.81 -7.56
CA LEU A 61 -13.42 1.70 -6.41
C LEU A 61 -12.25 1.55 -5.41
N GLU A 62 -11.79 0.33 -5.15
CA GLU A 62 -10.61 0.11 -4.29
C GLU A 62 -9.32 0.63 -4.91
N LEU A 63 -9.15 0.48 -6.22
CA LEU A 63 -8.00 1.01 -6.94
C LEU A 63 -7.97 2.54 -6.86
N GLU A 64 -9.04 3.19 -7.25
CA GLU A 64 -9.12 4.65 -7.33
C GLU A 64 -9.07 5.32 -5.96
N LYS A 65 -9.77 4.78 -4.96
CA LYS A 65 -9.84 5.38 -3.63
C LYS A 65 -8.46 5.60 -3.01
N ALA A 66 -7.61 4.60 -3.07
CA ALA A 66 -6.27 4.69 -2.48
C ALA A 66 -5.35 5.57 -3.34
N ASP A 67 -5.42 5.47 -4.68
CA ASP A 67 -4.58 6.24 -5.59
C ASP A 67 -4.88 7.74 -5.50
N MET A 68 -6.16 8.12 -5.53
CA MET A 68 -6.60 9.51 -5.39
C MET A 68 -6.19 10.11 -4.04
N GLN A 69 -6.34 9.37 -2.94
CA GLN A 69 -5.94 9.85 -1.62
C GLN A 69 -4.42 10.00 -1.50
N MET A 70 -3.65 9.08 -2.06
CA MET A 70 -2.20 9.18 -2.12
C MET A 70 -1.75 10.43 -2.89
N ASP A 71 -2.42 10.75 -4.02
CA ASP A 71 -2.16 11.96 -4.80
C ASP A 71 -2.52 13.23 -4.03
N GLN A 72 -3.67 13.27 -3.35
CA GLN A 72 -4.09 14.41 -2.52
C GLN A 72 -3.11 14.69 -1.37
N GLU A 73 -2.55 13.65 -0.79
CA GLU A 73 -1.53 13.75 0.26
C GLU A 73 -0.12 14.03 -0.29
N GLY A 74 0.04 14.11 -1.61
CA GLY A 74 1.31 14.39 -2.27
C GLY A 74 2.30 13.21 -2.27
N ILE A 75 1.84 11.98 -1.99
CA ILE A 75 2.70 10.79 -1.92
C ILE A 75 3.03 10.32 -3.34
N ARG A 76 4.23 10.63 -3.80
CA ARG A 76 4.69 10.30 -5.17
C ARG A 76 5.52 9.02 -5.22
N THR A 77 6.33 8.79 -4.20
CA THR A 77 7.26 7.67 -4.13
C THR A 77 7.23 7.03 -2.75
N THR A 78 7.38 5.72 -2.72
CA THR A 78 7.35 4.95 -1.48
C THR A 78 8.54 4.01 -1.36
N VAL A 79 8.91 3.69 -0.13
CA VAL A 79 9.80 2.59 0.22
C VAL A 79 8.96 1.55 0.95
N VAL A 80 8.85 0.37 0.34
CA VAL A 80 7.99 -0.69 0.85
C VAL A 80 8.76 -1.57 1.81
N VAL A 81 8.20 -1.81 2.99
CA VAL A 81 8.80 -2.65 4.02
C VAL A 81 7.92 -3.85 4.30
N PHE A 82 8.51 -5.04 4.13
CA PHE A 82 7.92 -6.32 4.50
C PHE A 82 8.73 -6.98 5.61
N GLY A 83 8.09 -7.90 6.34
CA GLY A 83 8.72 -8.67 7.39
C GLY A 83 7.73 -9.37 8.29
N GLY A 84 8.24 -10.10 9.28
CA GLY A 84 7.43 -10.91 10.17
C GLY A 84 6.45 -10.11 11.02
N ALA A 85 5.17 -10.45 10.96
CA ALA A 85 4.12 -9.85 11.78
C ALA A 85 4.20 -10.24 13.28
N ARG A 86 5.02 -11.24 13.62
CA ARG A 86 5.19 -11.75 14.99
C ARG A 86 6.38 -11.14 15.74
N LEU A 87 7.15 -10.28 15.09
CA LEU A 87 8.23 -9.54 15.75
C LEU A 87 7.68 -8.61 16.81
N LYS A 88 8.39 -8.48 17.92
CA LYS A 88 7.98 -7.68 19.07
C LYS A 88 9.01 -6.60 19.37
N GLU A 89 8.58 -5.56 20.05
CA GLU A 89 9.48 -4.56 20.63
C GLU A 89 10.51 -5.28 21.53
N GLY A 90 11.79 -5.02 21.29
CA GLY A 90 12.91 -5.74 21.91
C GLY A 90 13.56 -6.79 21.01
N ASP A 91 12.90 -7.25 19.95
CA ASP A 91 13.53 -8.14 18.98
C ASP A 91 14.50 -7.34 18.07
N ARG A 92 15.63 -7.97 17.71
CA ARG A 92 16.62 -7.36 16.83
C ARG A 92 15.98 -6.81 15.56
N TRP A 93 15.19 -7.61 14.86
CA TRP A 93 14.61 -7.22 13.57
C TRP A 93 13.51 -6.16 13.68
N TYR A 94 12.82 -6.08 14.83
CA TYR A 94 11.92 -4.97 15.11
C TYR A 94 12.70 -3.66 15.27
N ALA A 95 13.79 -3.67 16.03
CA ALA A 95 14.65 -2.51 16.22
C ALA A 95 15.26 -2.03 14.88
N GLU A 96 15.77 -2.96 14.07
CA GLU A 96 16.34 -2.63 12.75
C GLU A 96 15.30 -2.08 11.76
N ALA A 97 14.06 -2.63 11.75
CA ALA A 97 12.98 -2.12 10.91
C ALA A 97 12.53 -0.71 11.35
N ARG A 98 12.48 -0.44 12.67
CA ARG A 98 12.18 0.89 13.20
C ARG A 98 13.27 1.89 12.83
N GLU A 99 14.54 1.52 13.00
CA GLU A 99 15.67 2.38 12.62
C GLU A 99 15.67 2.66 11.12
N PHE A 100 15.41 1.65 10.28
CA PHE A 100 15.26 1.84 8.85
C PHE A 100 14.16 2.87 8.53
N GLY A 101 12.96 2.72 9.12
CA GLY A 101 11.85 3.65 8.95
C GLY A 101 12.23 5.08 9.34
N ARG A 102 12.96 5.24 10.44
CA ARG A 102 13.45 6.54 10.92
C ARG A 102 14.45 7.18 9.93
N ILE A 103 15.43 6.41 9.47
CA ILE A 103 16.47 6.90 8.54
C ILE A 103 15.84 7.34 7.22
N VAL A 104 15.03 6.47 6.60
CA VAL A 104 14.36 6.76 5.32
C VAL A 104 13.49 8.02 5.42
N SER A 105 12.71 8.12 6.50
CA SER A 105 11.81 9.25 6.69
C SER A 105 12.53 10.56 6.98
N THR A 106 13.65 10.51 7.70
CA THR A 106 14.51 11.68 7.90
C THR A 106 15.12 12.15 6.57
N ALA A 107 15.63 11.21 5.76
CA ALA A 107 16.20 11.52 4.45
C ALA A 107 15.14 12.04 3.47
N GLY A 108 13.92 11.46 3.47
CA GLY A 108 12.82 11.90 2.64
C GLY A 108 12.36 13.33 2.92
N GLN A 109 12.35 13.74 4.18
CA GLN A 109 12.03 15.13 4.57
C GLN A 109 13.09 16.15 4.15
N ALA A 110 14.36 15.73 4.03
CA ALA A 110 15.48 16.60 3.68
C ALA A 110 15.76 16.66 2.18
N SER A 111 15.13 15.82 1.38
CA SER A 111 15.51 15.55 -0.01
C SER A 111 14.73 16.38 -1.02
N GLU A 112 15.45 17.06 -1.92
CA GLU A 112 14.88 17.60 -3.17
C GLU A 112 14.48 16.50 -4.18
N ILE A 113 14.89 15.25 -3.96
CA ILE A 113 14.76 14.13 -4.91
C ILE A 113 13.42 13.38 -4.79
N GLY A 114 12.63 13.65 -3.75
CA GLY A 114 11.28 13.05 -3.60
C GLY A 114 11.06 12.39 -2.24
N ASP A 115 9.80 12.32 -1.91
CA ASP A 115 9.27 11.83 -0.65
C ASP A 115 9.38 10.30 -0.57
N PHE A 116 10.49 9.77 -0.11
CA PHE A 116 10.58 8.34 0.19
C PHE A 116 9.72 8.02 1.42
N VAL A 117 8.43 7.81 1.20
CA VAL A 117 7.48 7.55 2.28
C VAL A 117 7.46 6.06 2.61
N ILE A 118 7.65 5.74 3.89
CA ILE A 118 7.53 4.35 4.36
C ILE A 118 6.11 3.84 4.12
N THR A 119 6.03 2.71 3.44
CA THR A 119 4.78 2.02 3.14
C THR A 119 4.87 0.58 3.58
N THR A 120 3.82 0.09 4.24
CA THR A 120 3.76 -1.27 4.75
C THR A 120 2.38 -1.88 4.51
N GLY A 121 2.24 -3.17 4.83
CA GLY A 121 0.93 -3.82 4.91
C GLY A 121 0.06 -3.37 6.10
N GLY A 122 0.52 -2.41 6.90
CA GLY A 122 -0.24 -1.80 7.98
C GLY A 122 -0.46 -2.66 9.23
N GLY A 123 0.08 -3.88 9.28
CA GLY A 123 -0.06 -4.80 10.40
C GLY A 123 1.02 -4.64 11.48
N PRO A 124 1.08 -5.58 12.43
CA PRO A 124 2.05 -5.59 13.52
C PRO A 124 3.46 -6.03 13.06
N GLY A 125 4.39 -6.10 13.98
CA GLY A 125 5.74 -6.62 13.79
C GLY A 125 6.64 -5.68 12.99
N ALA A 126 7.31 -6.19 11.97
CA ALA A 126 8.21 -5.39 11.13
C ALA A 126 7.50 -4.21 10.45
N MET A 127 6.23 -4.39 10.08
CA MET A 127 5.40 -3.34 9.48
C MET A 127 5.16 -2.21 10.47
N GLU A 128 4.74 -2.55 11.68
CA GLU A 128 4.58 -1.59 12.78
C GLU A 128 5.89 -0.88 13.09
N ALA A 129 6.98 -1.62 13.21
CA ALA A 129 8.30 -1.08 13.50
C ALA A 129 8.72 -0.02 12.48
N ALA A 130 8.56 -0.30 11.17
CA ALA A 130 8.90 0.64 10.12
C ALA A 130 8.01 1.89 10.14
N ASN A 131 6.68 1.73 10.32
CA ASN A 131 5.76 2.87 10.47
C ASN A 131 6.12 3.70 11.72
N ARG A 132 6.47 3.03 12.83
CA ARG A 132 6.89 3.70 14.07
C ARG A 132 8.17 4.50 13.88
N GLY A 133 9.14 3.99 13.11
CA GLY A 133 10.34 4.74 12.78
C GLY A 133 10.05 6.05 12.04
N ALA A 134 9.09 6.05 11.12
CA ALA A 134 8.62 7.27 10.47
C ALA A 134 7.88 8.21 11.44
N TRP A 135 7.04 7.64 12.32
CA TRP A 135 6.35 8.38 13.37
C TRP A 135 7.31 9.07 14.34
N ASP A 136 8.41 8.44 14.72
CA ASP A 136 9.43 9.00 15.64
C ASP A 136 10.00 10.33 15.13
N VAL A 137 10.03 10.54 13.81
CA VAL A 137 10.50 11.77 13.18
C VAL A 137 9.34 12.62 12.59
N ARG A 138 8.10 12.30 12.95
CA ARG A 138 6.88 13.01 12.52
C ARG A 138 6.70 13.04 11.00
N ALA A 139 7.17 12.04 10.31
CA ALA A 139 6.98 11.89 8.88
C ALA A 139 5.66 11.17 8.55
N LYS A 140 5.12 11.42 7.35
CA LYS A 140 4.01 10.64 6.80
C LYS A 140 4.41 9.19 6.60
N THR A 141 3.48 8.27 6.80
CA THR A 141 3.66 6.84 6.56
C THR A 141 2.36 6.18 6.17
N VAL A 142 2.44 5.17 5.29
CA VAL A 142 1.30 4.54 4.64
C VAL A 142 1.11 3.11 5.16
N GLY A 143 -0.15 2.72 5.36
CA GLY A 143 -0.54 1.36 5.66
C GLY A 143 -1.62 0.84 4.73
N PHE A 144 -1.34 -0.24 4.02
CA PHE A 144 -2.29 -0.94 3.16
C PHE A 144 -2.80 -2.21 3.84
N ASN A 145 -3.79 -2.07 4.72
CA ASN A 145 -4.40 -3.19 5.43
C ASN A 145 -5.29 -4.04 4.53
N ILE A 146 -5.43 -5.30 4.88
CA ILE A 146 -6.35 -6.23 4.21
C ILE A 146 -7.40 -6.73 5.19
N GLN A 147 -8.61 -6.88 4.73
CA GLN A 147 -9.67 -7.51 5.50
C GLN A 147 -9.42 -9.02 5.59
N LEU A 148 -9.15 -9.52 6.79
CA LEU A 148 -8.95 -10.93 7.08
C LEU A 148 -10.11 -11.49 7.90
N PRO A 149 -10.39 -12.83 7.84
CA PRO A 149 -11.42 -13.47 8.67
C PRO A 149 -11.18 -13.30 10.17
N HIS A 150 -9.91 -13.25 10.58
CA HIS A 150 -9.50 -12.87 11.94
C HIS A 150 -8.99 -11.44 11.87
N GLU A 151 -9.72 -10.50 12.45
CA GLU A 151 -9.44 -9.08 12.33
C GLU A 151 -8.01 -8.75 12.75
N GLN A 152 -7.23 -8.24 11.79
CA GLN A 152 -5.98 -7.57 12.04
C GLN A 152 -6.25 -6.06 12.06
N TRP A 153 -6.07 -5.45 13.23
CA TRP A 153 -6.14 -4.00 13.37
C TRP A 153 -4.92 -3.33 12.73
N PRO A 154 -5.08 -2.13 12.17
CA PRO A 154 -3.94 -1.34 11.73
C PRO A 154 -3.04 -1.01 12.92
N ASN A 155 -1.72 -0.95 12.71
CA ASN A 155 -0.84 -0.44 13.73
C ASN A 155 -1.07 1.06 13.96
N ALA A 156 -0.78 1.54 15.18
CA ALA A 156 -1.12 2.88 15.63
C ALA A 156 -0.22 4.00 15.06
N TYR A 157 0.80 3.67 14.27
CA TYR A 157 1.82 4.62 13.81
C TYR A 157 1.62 5.10 12.38
N ILE A 158 0.57 4.63 11.70
CA ILE A 158 0.24 5.04 10.34
C ILE A 158 -0.42 6.42 10.35
N THR A 159 -0.12 7.26 9.35
CA THR A 159 -0.82 8.52 9.14
C THR A 159 -2.31 8.25 8.90
N PRO A 160 -3.24 8.84 9.66
CA PRO A 160 -4.66 8.48 9.60
C PRO A 160 -5.27 8.57 8.20
N SER A 161 -4.95 9.60 7.42
CA SER A 161 -5.41 9.80 6.03
C SER A 161 -4.76 8.84 5.02
N LEU A 162 -3.73 8.09 5.43
CA LEU A 162 -2.96 7.16 4.60
C LEU A 162 -3.06 5.71 5.08
N CYS A 163 -4.09 5.41 5.90
CA CYS A 163 -4.40 4.06 6.33
C CYS A 163 -5.59 3.53 5.52
N PHE A 164 -5.33 2.58 4.63
CA PHE A 164 -6.33 2.01 3.75
C PHE A 164 -6.69 0.58 4.15
N ARG A 165 -7.95 0.18 3.94
CA ARG A 165 -8.42 -1.18 4.18
C ARG A 165 -8.95 -1.76 2.88
N PHE A 166 -8.31 -2.81 2.38
CA PHE A 166 -8.67 -3.50 1.15
C PHE A 166 -9.49 -4.77 1.41
N HIS A 167 -10.37 -5.07 0.48
CA HIS A 167 -11.06 -6.35 0.42
C HIS A 167 -10.35 -7.33 -0.52
N TYR A 168 -9.75 -6.81 -1.62
CA TYR A 168 -9.11 -7.62 -2.65
C TYR A 168 -7.59 -7.61 -2.52
N PHE A 169 -7.00 -8.80 -2.32
CA PHE A 169 -5.54 -8.96 -2.24
C PHE A 169 -4.82 -8.39 -3.46
N GLY A 170 -5.31 -8.68 -4.68
CA GLY A 170 -4.67 -8.23 -5.91
C GLY A 170 -4.56 -6.70 -6.01
N ILE A 171 -5.61 -5.97 -5.64
CA ILE A 171 -5.59 -4.49 -5.66
C ILE A 171 -4.62 -3.94 -4.60
N ARG A 172 -4.62 -4.53 -3.40
CA ARG A 172 -3.67 -4.16 -2.35
C ARG A 172 -2.22 -4.35 -2.79
N LYS A 173 -1.88 -5.49 -3.41
CA LYS A 173 -0.54 -5.79 -3.92
C LYS A 173 -0.11 -4.78 -4.99
N MET A 174 -1.01 -4.43 -5.91
CA MET A 174 -0.74 -3.38 -6.89
C MET A 174 -0.34 -2.06 -6.20
N HIS A 175 -1.10 -1.60 -5.20
CA HIS A 175 -0.80 -0.36 -4.49
C HIS A 175 0.53 -0.39 -3.73
N LEU A 176 0.92 -1.54 -3.17
CA LEU A 176 2.23 -1.69 -2.54
C LEU A 176 3.37 -1.40 -3.52
N LEU A 177 3.22 -1.75 -4.80
CA LEU A 177 4.27 -1.66 -5.80
C LEU A 177 4.16 -0.47 -6.76
N MET A 178 2.96 0.09 -6.99
CA MET A 178 2.74 1.15 -8.00
C MET A 178 3.63 2.37 -7.81
N ARG A 179 3.92 2.77 -6.57
CA ARG A 179 4.75 3.94 -6.23
C ARG A 179 6.09 3.55 -5.62
N ALA A 180 6.40 2.24 -5.57
CA ALA A 180 7.59 1.73 -4.93
C ALA A 180 8.87 2.17 -5.67
N ARG A 181 9.81 2.70 -4.91
CA ARG A 181 11.19 3.00 -5.34
C ARG A 181 12.19 2.06 -4.71
N ALA A 182 11.81 1.37 -3.67
CA ALA A 182 12.60 0.31 -3.07
C ALA A 182 11.68 -0.67 -2.35
N LEU A 183 12.14 -1.91 -2.24
CA LEU A 183 11.56 -2.93 -1.40
C LEU A 183 12.60 -3.42 -0.42
N VAL A 184 12.25 -3.44 0.87
CA VAL A 184 13.11 -3.96 1.93
C VAL A 184 12.36 -5.05 2.67
N ALA A 185 12.96 -6.24 2.71
CA ALA A 185 12.37 -7.39 3.39
C ALA A 185 13.21 -7.78 4.61
N PHE A 186 12.62 -7.64 5.79
CA PHE A 186 13.14 -8.21 7.03
C PHE A 186 12.72 -9.68 7.16
N PRO A 187 13.37 -10.48 8.01
CA PRO A 187 12.95 -11.86 8.27
C PRO A 187 11.46 -12.00 8.50
N GLY A 188 10.79 -12.88 7.72
CA GLY A 188 9.34 -13.01 7.76
C GLY A 188 8.84 -14.30 7.13
N GLY A 189 7.54 -14.56 7.25
CA GLY A 189 6.90 -15.77 6.76
C GLY A 189 6.30 -15.64 5.35
N TYR A 190 5.24 -16.42 5.10
CA TYR A 190 4.61 -16.55 3.78
C TYR A 190 4.19 -15.22 3.16
N GLY A 191 3.60 -14.28 3.93
CA GLY A 191 3.21 -12.99 3.38
C GLY A 191 4.41 -12.15 2.95
N THR A 192 5.56 -12.27 3.63
CA THR A 192 6.80 -11.60 3.22
C THR A 192 7.38 -12.23 1.96
N LEU A 193 7.37 -13.56 1.87
CA LEU A 193 7.85 -14.32 0.71
C LEU A 193 6.97 -14.05 -0.53
N ASP A 194 5.65 -14.03 -0.36
CA ASP A 194 4.68 -13.76 -1.41
C ASP A 194 4.95 -12.41 -2.10
N GLU A 195 5.10 -11.34 -1.33
CA GLU A 195 5.38 -10.01 -1.88
C GLU A 195 6.81 -9.89 -2.44
N LEU A 196 7.78 -10.57 -1.83
CA LEU A 196 9.15 -10.60 -2.33
C LEU A 196 9.22 -11.27 -3.70
N PHE A 197 8.65 -12.47 -3.85
CA PHE A 197 8.71 -13.22 -5.11
C PHE A 197 7.84 -12.59 -6.19
N GLU A 198 6.72 -11.97 -5.84
CA GLU A 198 5.96 -11.16 -6.80
C GLU A 198 6.81 -10.02 -7.35
N THR A 199 7.48 -9.26 -6.47
CA THR A 199 8.34 -8.15 -6.89
C THR A 199 9.50 -8.63 -7.76
N LEU A 200 10.19 -9.71 -7.35
CA LEU A 200 11.26 -10.32 -8.15
C LEU A 200 10.77 -10.72 -9.54
N THR A 201 9.60 -11.36 -9.62
CA THR A 201 8.99 -11.78 -10.89
C THR A 201 8.64 -10.58 -11.78
N LEU A 202 8.05 -9.53 -11.21
CA LEU A 202 7.67 -8.33 -11.97
C LEU A 202 8.89 -7.59 -12.53
N VAL A 203 9.98 -7.53 -11.75
CA VAL A 203 11.24 -6.91 -12.20
C VAL A 203 11.95 -7.80 -13.22
N GLN A 204 12.06 -9.10 -12.97
CA GLN A 204 12.68 -10.08 -13.88
C GLN A 204 11.99 -10.07 -15.26
N THR A 205 10.67 -10.05 -15.29
CA THR A 205 9.89 -10.09 -16.52
C THR A 205 9.73 -8.71 -17.20
N GLY A 206 10.31 -7.65 -16.64
CA GLY A 206 10.22 -6.28 -17.16
C GLY A 206 8.84 -5.64 -17.03
N LYS A 207 7.93 -6.22 -16.23
CA LYS A 207 6.61 -5.63 -15.94
C LYS A 207 6.71 -4.47 -14.96
N MET A 208 7.75 -4.46 -14.16
CA MET A 208 8.11 -3.36 -13.26
C MET A 208 9.55 -2.90 -13.58
N LYS A 209 9.78 -1.60 -13.53
CA LYS A 209 11.15 -1.06 -13.63
C LYS A 209 11.98 -1.58 -12.47
N ARG A 210 13.27 -1.83 -12.74
CA ARG A 210 14.19 -2.28 -11.69
C ARG A 210 14.29 -1.23 -10.57
N VAL A 211 14.05 -1.71 -9.37
CA VAL A 211 14.22 -0.97 -8.11
C VAL A 211 15.12 -1.78 -7.19
N PRO A 212 15.81 -1.16 -6.21
CA PRO A 212 16.56 -1.92 -5.22
C PRO A 212 15.63 -2.82 -4.40
N ILE A 213 15.96 -4.11 -4.33
CA ILE A 213 15.31 -5.11 -3.49
C ILE A 213 16.34 -5.56 -2.48
N VAL A 214 16.17 -5.18 -1.22
CA VAL A 214 17.14 -5.40 -0.15
C VAL A 214 16.61 -6.41 0.85
N LEU A 215 17.36 -7.50 1.05
CA LEU A 215 17.06 -8.52 2.05
C LEU A 215 17.91 -8.26 3.29
N VAL A 216 17.28 -7.99 4.42
CA VAL A 216 17.94 -7.71 5.69
C VAL A 216 18.12 -9.01 6.47
N GLY A 217 19.34 -9.26 6.98
CA GLY A 217 19.68 -10.47 7.70
C GLY A 217 20.04 -11.64 6.76
N ARG A 218 21.17 -11.53 6.07
CA ARG A 218 21.62 -12.47 5.04
C ARG A 218 21.53 -13.93 5.49
N ALA A 219 22.01 -14.24 6.69
CA ALA A 219 22.01 -15.60 7.22
C ALA A 219 20.60 -16.23 7.34
N TYR A 220 19.57 -15.41 7.60
CA TYR A 220 18.18 -15.86 7.59
C TYR A 220 17.73 -16.28 6.19
N TRP A 221 17.97 -15.41 5.22
CA TRP A 221 17.50 -15.60 3.85
C TRP A 221 18.22 -16.72 3.12
N GLU A 222 19.56 -16.85 3.29
CA GLU A 222 20.35 -17.94 2.70
C GLU A 222 19.99 -19.31 3.30
N LYS A 223 19.58 -19.34 4.58
CA LYS A 223 19.07 -20.57 5.20
C LYS A 223 17.66 -20.94 4.72
N LEU A 224 16.84 -19.93 4.40
CA LEU A 224 15.46 -20.11 3.97
C LEU A 224 15.35 -20.46 2.48
N ILE A 225 16.18 -19.86 1.64
CA ILE A 225 16.13 -19.98 0.18
C ILE A 225 17.53 -20.28 -0.34
N ASN A 226 17.67 -21.41 -1.01
CA ASN A 226 18.90 -21.73 -1.74
C ASN A 226 18.86 -21.07 -3.12
N TRP A 227 19.33 -19.83 -3.21
CA TRP A 227 19.33 -19.04 -4.44
C TRP A 227 20.16 -19.68 -5.56
N GLN A 228 21.32 -20.27 -5.23
CA GLN A 228 22.16 -20.92 -6.22
C GLN A 228 21.47 -22.16 -6.79
N PHE A 229 20.76 -22.93 -5.98
CA PHE A 229 20.00 -24.09 -6.44
C PHE A 229 18.93 -23.72 -7.47
N LEU A 230 18.29 -22.55 -7.34
CA LEU A 230 17.34 -22.07 -8.35
C LEU A 230 18.02 -21.81 -9.71
N VAL A 231 19.27 -21.37 -9.71
CA VAL A 231 20.07 -21.19 -10.94
C VAL A 231 20.48 -22.58 -11.49
N ASP A 232 20.98 -23.46 -10.63
CA ASP A 232 21.48 -24.79 -11.03
C ASP A 232 20.39 -25.65 -11.67
N GLU A 233 19.15 -25.52 -11.18
CA GLU A 233 17.97 -26.21 -11.73
C GLU A 233 17.30 -25.47 -12.89
N GLY A 234 17.84 -24.30 -13.30
CA GLY A 234 17.30 -23.52 -14.41
C GLY A 234 15.99 -22.80 -14.09
N GLY A 235 15.65 -22.65 -12.81
CA GLY A 235 14.46 -21.91 -12.36
C GLY A 235 14.59 -20.40 -12.54
N ILE A 236 15.81 -19.87 -12.45
CA ILE A 236 16.16 -18.46 -12.73
C ILE A 236 17.49 -18.41 -13.48
N ALA A 237 17.75 -17.27 -14.15
CA ALA A 237 19.04 -17.05 -14.80
C ALA A 237 20.10 -16.58 -13.77
N PRO A 238 21.41 -16.84 -14.01
CA PRO A 238 22.47 -16.40 -13.09
C PRO A 238 22.45 -14.88 -12.81
N GLU A 239 22.11 -14.05 -13.80
CA GLU A 239 21.98 -12.61 -13.69
C GLU A 239 20.85 -12.15 -12.77
N ASP A 240 19.81 -12.99 -12.56
CA ASP A 240 18.68 -12.68 -11.67
C ASP A 240 19.11 -12.58 -10.20
N LEU A 241 20.21 -13.25 -9.83
CA LEU A 241 20.80 -13.10 -8.49
C LEU A 241 21.19 -11.63 -8.19
N SER A 242 21.50 -10.85 -9.24
CA SER A 242 21.83 -9.43 -9.12
C SER A 242 20.62 -8.54 -8.82
N LEU A 243 19.40 -9.06 -8.84
CA LEU A 243 18.19 -8.32 -8.46
C LEU A 243 18.14 -8.05 -6.95
N ILE A 244 18.85 -8.86 -6.16
CA ILE A 244 18.83 -8.82 -4.70
C ILE A 244 20.10 -8.15 -4.19
N SER A 245 19.94 -7.28 -3.21
CA SER A 245 21.01 -6.73 -2.39
C SER A 245 20.86 -7.22 -0.94
N TRP A 246 21.98 -7.30 -0.22
CA TRP A 246 22.04 -7.79 1.15
C TRP A 246 22.34 -6.66 2.11
N ALA A 247 21.76 -6.72 3.32
CA ALA A 247 22.07 -5.84 4.43
C ALA A 247 21.93 -6.59 5.76
N GLU A 248 22.71 -6.19 6.77
CA GLU A 248 22.62 -6.76 8.11
C GLU A 248 21.78 -5.93 9.08
N GLY A 249 21.37 -4.72 8.68
CA GLY A 249 20.52 -3.83 9.46
C GLY A 249 19.91 -2.70 8.65
N GLY A 250 19.12 -1.86 9.33
CA GLY A 250 18.36 -0.79 8.70
C GLY A 250 19.23 0.28 8.03
N ALA A 251 20.33 0.67 8.66
CA ALA A 251 21.25 1.66 8.09
C ALA A 251 21.92 1.15 6.80
N GLU A 252 22.37 -0.10 6.79
CA GLU A 252 22.98 -0.71 5.61
C GLU A 252 21.96 -0.88 4.47
N ALA A 253 20.72 -1.22 4.80
CA ALA A 253 19.64 -1.30 3.82
C ALA A 253 19.40 0.05 3.15
N TRP A 254 19.39 1.15 3.91
CA TRP A 254 19.26 2.48 3.34
C TRP A 254 20.45 2.84 2.45
N ASN A 255 21.68 2.57 2.90
CA ASN A 255 22.90 2.81 2.10
C ASN A 255 22.83 2.06 0.76
N SER A 256 22.38 0.81 0.75
CA SER A 256 22.18 0.04 -0.49
C SER A 256 21.20 0.71 -1.47
N ILE A 257 20.13 1.33 -0.96
CA ILE A 257 19.18 2.08 -1.78
C ILE A 257 19.83 3.35 -2.34
N VAL A 258 20.54 4.11 -1.52
CA VAL A 258 21.24 5.33 -1.93
C VAL A 258 22.29 5.01 -2.99
N ASP A 259 23.09 3.99 -2.79
CA ASP A 259 24.12 3.53 -3.72
C ASP A 259 23.53 3.10 -5.06
N TYR A 260 22.37 2.43 -5.03
CA TYR A 260 21.67 2.07 -6.25
C TYR A 260 21.29 3.31 -7.06
N TYR A 261 20.65 4.31 -6.45
CA TYR A 261 20.22 5.52 -7.14
C TYR A 261 21.37 6.47 -7.50
N THR A 262 22.47 6.41 -6.78
CA THR A 262 23.70 7.12 -7.17
C THR A 262 24.27 6.56 -8.47
N ARG A 263 24.24 5.24 -8.63
CA ARG A 263 24.73 4.57 -9.86
C ARG A 263 23.68 4.58 -11.00
N HIS A 264 22.40 4.71 -10.67
CA HIS A 264 21.29 4.69 -11.64
C HIS A 264 20.38 5.91 -11.40
N PRO A 265 20.84 7.13 -11.72
CA PRO A 265 20.04 8.32 -11.48
C PRO A 265 18.73 8.22 -12.26
N ALA A 266 17.61 8.28 -11.53
CA ALA A 266 16.29 8.28 -12.14
C ALA A 266 16.08 9.58 -12.90
N ALA A 267 15.52 9.51 -14.11
CA ALA A 267 15.11 10.70 -14.83
C ALA A 267 14.11 11.51 -13.97
N PRO A 268 14.29 12.83 -13.81
CA PRO A 268 13.39 13.66 -13.02
C PRO A 268 11.95 13.48 -13.49
N GLY A 269 11.03 13.19 -12.57
CA GLY A 269 9.59 13.12 -12.85
C GLY A 269 9.07 11.83 -13.48
N SER A 270 9.88 10.76 -13.63
CA SER A 270 9.37 9.48 -14.12
C SER A 270 8.47 8.83 -13.07
N ARG A 271 7.14 9.00 -13.22
CA ARG A 271 6.18 8.08 -12.59
C ARG A 271 6.45 6.69 -13.19
N LEU A 272 6.49 5.66 -12.35
CA LEU A 272 6.34 4.29 -12.84
C LEU A 272 4.89 4.19 -13.36
N ARG A 273 4.72 4.25 -14.67
CA ARG A 273 3.47 3.87 -15.33
C ARG A 273 3.59 2.43 -15.77
#